data_6dee1213284edfb4908bcd5dbaa97dc0
#
_entry.id   6dee1213284edfb4908bcd5dbaa97dc0
#
_cell.length_a   1.000
_cell.length_b   1.000
_cell.length_c   1.000
_cell.angle_alpha   90.00
_cell.angle_beta   90.00
_cell.angle_gamma   90.00
#
_symmetry.space_group_name_H-M   'P 1'
#
loop_
_entity.id
_entity.type
_entity.pdbx_description
1 polymer ?
#
loop_
_entity_poly.entity_id
_entity_poly.type
_entity_poly.pdbx_seq_one_letter_code
_entity_poly.pdbx_strand_id
1 'polypeptide(L)'
;IWDAAAQVTDPEIPVISIADLGILRDAQLSNGTAVATITPTYSGCPAMETITDDVVAALHNAGYDQAEVNVVLQPAWTTDWITEQGRKDLRDYGIAPPTGKSATVNSGPIPLQIGMPSPVVCPHCGSTKTQKISHFGSTSCKALYNCQACFEPFDYFKVH
;
A
#
# COMPACT_ATOMS: atom_id res chain seq x y z
N ILE A 1 4.58 14.50 15.21
CA ILE A 1 5.48 13.79 14.26
C ILE A 1 4.64 12.86 13.38
N TRP A 2 3.90 11.93 13.98
CA TRP A 2 3.04 11.01 13.22
C TRP A 2 2.10 11.73 12.26
N ASP A 3 1.34 12.71 12.74
CA ASP A 3 0.35 13.43 11.92
C ASP A 3 0.98 14.18 10.73
N ALA A 4 2.21 14.66 10.89
CA ALA A 4 2.95 15.30 9.80
C ALA A 4 3.38 14.26 8.74
N ALA A 5 3.99 13.17 9.17
CA ALA A 5 4.40 12.10 8.26
C ALA A 5 3.21 11.39 7.59
N ALA A 6 2.09 11.22 8.33
CA ALA A 6 0.89 10.55 7.84
C ALA A 6 0.15 11.29 6.71
N GLN A 7 0.45 12.59 6.50
CA GLN A 7 -0.14 13.36 5.39
C GLN A 7 0.58 13.15 4.05
N VAL A 8 1.77 12.55 4.07
CA VAL A 8 2.49 12.23 2.85
C VAL A 8 1.71 11.15 2.07
N THR A 9 1.52 11.36 0.78
CA THR A 9 0.84 10.43 -0.11
C THR A 9 1.83 9.60 -0.92
N ASP A 10 1.39 8.42 -1.37
CA ASP A 10 2.17 7.61 -2.28
C ASP A 10 2.27 8.31 -3.65
N PRO A 11 3.49 8.52 -4.23
CA PRO A 11 3.64 9.23 -5.50
C PRO A 11 3.04 8.46 -6.70
N GLU A 12 2.88 7.14 -6.59
CA GLU A 12 2.26 6.31 -7.62
C GLU A 12 0.73 6.22 -7.47
N ILE A 13 0.21 6.53 -6.27
CA ILE A 13 -1.22 6.51 -5.94
C ILE A 13 -1.54 7.74 -5.08
N PRO A 14 -1.63 8.95 -5.66
CA PRO A 14 -1.62 10.22 -4.91
C PRO A 14 -2.87 10.47 -4.06
N VAL A 15 -3.80 9.54 -4.03
CA VAL A 15 -5.04 9.62 -3.24
C VAL A 15 -4.95 8.86 -1.92
N ILE A 16 -3.89 8.06 -1.71
CA ILE A 16 -3.72 7.29 -0.47
C ILE A 16 -2.49 7.79 0.29
N SER A 17 -2.65 8.00 1.59
CA SER A 17 -1.53 8.34 2.45
C SER A 17 -0.63 7.14 2.73
N ILE A 18 0.65 7.39 3.02
CA ILE A 18 1.58 6.32 3.43
C ILE A 18 1.16 5.67 4.76
N ALA A 19 0.41 6.37 5.58
CA ALA A 19 -0.19 5.80 6.80
C ALA A 19 -1.33 4.83 6.47
N ASP A 20 -2.26 5.24 5.59
CA ASP A 20 -3.38 4.39 5.17
C ASP A 20 -2.95 3.20 4.33
N LEU A 21 -1.87 3.35 3.56
CA LEU A 21 -1.25 2.25 2.84
C LEU A 21 -0.46 1.29 3.77
N GLY A 22 -0.18 1.71 5.02
CA GLY A 22 0.59 0.92 5.97
C GLY A 22 2.10 0.94 5.73
N ILE A 23 2.60 1.88 4.94
CA ILE A 23 4.03 2.14 4.73
C ILE A 23 4.63 2.81 5.96
N LEU A 24 3.95 3.81 6.55
CA LEU A 24 4.36 4.46 7.78
C LEU A 24 4.12 3.52 8.98
N ARG A 25 5.20 3.18 9.69
CA ARG A 25 5.16 2.19 10.80
C ARG A 25 5.28 2.82 12.17
N ASP A 26 6.12 3.85 12.29
CA ASP A 26 6.37 4.55 13.54
C ASP A 26 6.83 5.97 13.27
N ALA A 27 6.60 6.87 14.21
CA ALA A 27 7.11 8.23 14.16
C ALA A 27 7.26 8.79 15.57
N GLN A 28 8.49 9.05 15.99
CA GLN A 28 8.84 9.43 17.36
C GLN A 28 9.94 10.50 17.41
N LEU A 29 10.05 11.16 18.55
CA LEU A 29 11.16 12.04 18.84
C LEU A 29 12.28 11.25 19.54
N SER A 30 13.46 11.23 18.96
CA SER A 30 14.64 10.56 19.52
C SER A 30 15.79 11.56 19.63
N ASN A 31 16.25 11.87 20.84
CA ASN A 31 17.36 12.80 21.10
C ASN A 31 17.24 14.16 20.40
N GLY A 32 16.01 14.68 20.25
CA GLY A 32 15.75 15.95 19.57
C GLY A 32 15.54 15.83 18.05
N THR A 33 15.74 14.64 17.48
CA THR A 33 15.49 14.34 16.07
C THR A 33 14.10 13.69 15.89
N ALA A 34 13.30 14.18 14.96
CA ALA A 34 12.05 13.54 14.56
C ALA A 34 12.39 12.36 13.64
N VAL A 35 12.10 11.15 14.07
CA VAL A 35 12.41 9.92 13.34
C VAL A 35 11.13 9.26 12.89
N ALA A 36 10.96 9.08 11.58
CA ALA A 36 9.89 8.29 11.00
C ALA A 36 10.43 6.94 10.51
N THR A 37 9.70 5.86 10.75
CA THR A 37 10.06 4.52 10.26
C THR A 37 9.06 4.10 9.19
N ILE A 38 9.56 3.71 8.04
CA ILE A 38 8.75 3.28 6.90
C ILE A 38 9.18 1.90 6.37
N THR A 39 8.23 1.19 5.77
CA THR A 39 8.47 -0.13 5.18
C THR A 39 7.95 -0.15 3.73
N PRO A 40 8.77 -0.52 2.74
CA PRO A 40 8.32 -0.60 1.35
C PRO A 40 7.30 -1.72 1.15
N THR A 41 6.37 -1.54 0.21
CA THR A 41 5.39 -2.56 -0.16
C THR A 41 6.02 -3.80 -0.83
N TYR A 42 7.21 -3.62 -1.42
CA TYR A 42 8.07 -4.69 -1.92
C TYR A 42 9.53 -4.21 -1.96
N SER A 43 10.47 -5.14 -1.89
CA SER A 43 11.89 -4.81 -1.96
C SER A 43 12.24 -4.23 -3.33
N GLY A 44 12.81 -3.03 -3.37
CA GLY A 44 13.16 -2.33 -4.61
C GLY A 44 12.05 -1.42 -5.18
N CYS A 45 11.07 -1.03 -4.35
CA CYS A 45 10.07 -0.02 -4.72
C CYS A 45 10.77 1.31 -5.08
N PRO A 46 10.63 1.82 -6.32
CA PRO A 46 11.29 3.07 -6.73
C PRO A 46 10.72 4.30 -6.03
N ALA A 47 9.49 4.22 -5.53
CA ALA A 47 8.83 5.31 -4.82
C ALA A 47 9.47 5.64 -3.46
N MET A 48 10.29 4.73 -2.90
CA MET A 48 10.80 4.89 -1.54
C MET A 48 11.71 6.09 -1.36
N GLU A 49 12.49 6.44 -2.37
CA GLU A 49 13.34 7.64 -2.33
C GLU A 49 12.48 8.91 -2.22
N THR A 50 11.49 9.04 -3.11
CA THR A 50 10.53 10.17 -3.09
C THR A 50 9.76 10.23 -1.78
N ILE A 51 9.25 9.11 -1.29
CA ILE A 51 8.53 9.04 0.00
C ILE A 51 9.43 9.48 1.15
N THR A 52 10.70 9.07 1.15
CA THR A 52 11.66 9.47 2.18
C THR A 52 11.86 10.99 2.19
N ASP A 53 12.09 11.60 1.02
CA ASP A 53 12.28 13.04 0.88
C ASP A 53 11.02 13.81 1.29
N ASP A 54 9.85 13.36 0.89
CA ASP A 54 8.56 13.97 1.23
C ASP A 54 8.26 13.89 2.74
N VAL A 55 8.60 12.78 3.39
CA VAL A 55 8.46 12.63 4.85
C VAL A 55 9.40 13.59 5.59
N VAL A 56 10.67 13.70 5.17
CA VAL A 56 11.62 14.65 5.75
C VAL A 56 11.11 16.09 5.60
N ALA A 57 10.64 16.44 4.39
CA ALA A 57 10.07 17.76 4.12
C ALA A 57 8.83 18.04 4.98
N ALA A 58 7.94 17.07 5.13
CA ALA A 58 6.75 17.20 5.98
C ALA A 58 7.10 17.42 7.46
N LEU A 59 8.12 16.71 7.96
CA LEU A 59 8.60 16.89 9.33
C LEU A 59 9.25 18.28 9.54
N HIS A 60 10.06 18.76 8.59
CA HIS A 60 10.61 20.11 8.64
C HIS A 60 9.51 21.19 8.61
N ASN A 61 8.51 21.03 7.75
CA ASN A 61 7.36 21.94 7.68
C ASN A 61 6.53 21.96 8.99
N ALA A 62 6.54 20.85 9.72
CA ALA A 62 5.91 20.76 11.04
C ALA A 62 6.75 21.36 12.19
N GLY A 63 7.93 21.92 11.88
CA GLY A 63 8.79 22.64 12.83
C GLY A 63 9.87 21.77 13.49
N TYR A 64 10.18 20.60 12.94
CA TYR A 64 11.29 19.77 13.42
C TYR A 64 12.57 20.09 12.63
N ASP A 65 13.54 20.77 13.26
CA ASP A 65 14.81 21.14 12.62
C ASP A 65 15.67 19.92 12.24
N GLN A 66 15.54 18.84 13.01
CA GLN A 66 16.22 17.58 12.77
C GLN A 66 15.17 16.51 12.42
N ALA A 67 15.23 15.96 11.22
CA ALA A 67 14.33 14.95 10.73
C ALA A 67 15.10 13.81 10.05
N GLU A 68 14.72 12.56 10.33
CA GLU A 68 15.35 11.36 9.80
C GLU A 68 14.28 10.31 9.44
N VAL A 69 14.54 9.55 8.39
CA VAL A 69 13.66 8.44 7.99
C VAL A 69 14.45 7.14 7.99
N ASN A 70 13.93 6.16 8.74
CA ASN A 70 14.46 4.80 8.78
C ASN A 70 13.62 3.88 7.87
N VAL A 71 14.26 3.31 6.85
CA VAL A 71 13.63 2.29 6.01
C VAL A 71 13.92 0.92 6.59
N VAL A 72 12.86 0.19 6.95
CA VAL A 72 12.96 -1.16 7.52
C VAL A 72 12.27 -2.17 6.61
N LEU A 73 12.91 -3.34 6.44
CA LEU A 73 12.38 -4.45 5.64
C LEU A 73 11.75 -5.55 6.50
N GLN A 74 11.87 -5.44 7.82
CA GLN A 74 11.36 -6.41 8.79
C GLN A 74 10.54 -5.69 9.87
N PRO A 75 9.33 -6.16 10.16
CA PRO A 75 8.60 -7.21 9.44
C PRO A 75 8.27 -6.78 8.01
N ALA A 76 8.16 -7.74 7.08
CA ALA A 76 7.81 -7.44 5.69
C ALA A 76 6.41 -6.80 5.63
N TRP A 77 6.25 -5.85 4.72
CA TRP A 77 4.96 -5.21 4.50
C TRP A 77 3.91 -6.23 4.05
N THR A 78 2.67 -6.01 4.46
CA THR A 78 1.53 -6.85 4.08
C THR A 78 0.31 -5.99 3.79
N THR A 79 -0.52 -6.41 2.85
CA THR A 79 -1.79 -5.75 2.51
C THR A 79 -2.79 -5.70 3.67
N ASP A 80 -2.58 -6.48 4.72
CA ASP A 80 -3.41 -6.42 5.95
C ASP A 80 -3.22 -5.11 6.72
N TRP A 81 -2.14 -4.37 6.45
CA TRP A 81 -1.86 -3.07 7.07
C TRP A 81 -2.56 -1.91 6.38
N ILE A 82 -3.15 -2.13 5.21
CA ILE A 82 -3.95 -1.10 4.53
C ILE A 82 -5.22 -0.87 5.36
N THR A 83 -5.45 0.39 5.74
CA THR A 83 -6.64 0.77 6.51
C THR A 83 -7.92 0.64 5.68
N GLU A 84 -9.09 0.60 6.34
CA GLU A 84 -10.38 0.64 5.63
C GLU A 84 -10.54 1.93 4.82
N GLN A 85 -10.02 3.06 5.30
CA GLN A 85 -10.00 4.30 4.55
C GLN A 85 -9.12 4.17 3.31
N GLY A 86 -7.91 3.60 3.44
CA GLY A 86 -7.03 3.36 2.29
C GLY A 86 -7.66 2.42 1.25
N ARG A 87 -8.39 1.39 1.67
CA ARG A 87 -9.13 0.51 0.76
C ARG A 87 -10.25 1.25 0.03
N LYS A 88 -10.92 2.18 0.71
CA LYS A 88 -11.94 3.02 0.11
C LYS A 88 -11.33 3.98 -0.92
N ASP A 89 -10.24 4.64 -0.56
CA ASP A 89 -9.56 5.62 -1.43
C ASP A 89 -9.02 4.94 -2.70
N LEU A 90 -8.45 3.73 -2.59
CA LEU A 90 -8.07 2.93 -3.75
C LEU A 90 -9.26 2.67 -4.67
N ARG A 91 -10.40 2.23 -4.12
CA ARG A 91 -11.61 1.92 -4.90
C ARG A 91 -12.16 3.16 -5.58
N ASP A 92 -12.26 4.27 -4.87
CA ASP A 92 -12.79 5.54 -5.39
C ASP A 92 -11.89 6.10 -6.50
N TYR A 93 -10.59 5.79 -6.46
CA TYR A 93 -9.63 6.14 -7.51
C TYR A 93 -9.66 5.20 -8.73
N GLY A 94 -10.38 4.08 -8.64
CA GLY A 94 -10.48 3.09 -9.73
C GLY A 94 -9.48 1.95 -9.65
N ILE A 95 -8.85 1.76 -8.49
CA ILE A 95 -7.98 0.62 -8.20
C ILE A 95 -8.75 -0.37 -7.32
N ALA A 96 -8.90 -1.61 -7.76
CA ALA A 96 -9.51 -2.64 -6.93
C ALA A 96 -8.60 -2.93 -5.72
N PRO A 97 -9.07 -2.76 -4.47
CA PRO A 97 -8.28 -3.07 -3.29
C PRO A 97 -8.02 -4.57 -3.17
N PRO A 98 -6.96 -4.99 -2.42
CA PRO A 98 -6.61 -6.39 -2.27
C PRO A 98 -7.77 -7.17 -1.63
N THR A 99 -8.06 -8.34 -2.20
CA THR A 99 -9.08 -9.27 -1.72
C THR A 99 -8.42 -10.41 -0.94
N GLY A 100 -8.92 -10.69 0.26
CA GLY A 100 -8.37 -11.72 1.15
C GLY A 100 -7.33 -11.16 2.13
N LYS A 101 -6.86 -12.04 3.01
CA LYS A 101 -5.78 -11.77 3.95
C LYS A 101 -4.46 -12.28 3.36
N SER A 102 -3.37 -11.62 3.71
CA SER A 102 -2.03 -12.13 3.43
C SER A 102 -1.88 -13.53 4.05
N ALA A 103 -1.20 -14.41 3.34
CA ALA A 103 -0.83 -15.69 3.91
C ALA A 103 0.21 -15.42 5.02
N THR A 104 -0.23 -15.41 6.27
CA THR A 104 0.70 -15.41 7.40
C THR A 104 1.49 -16.71 7.34
N VAL A 105 2.80 -16.59 7.11
CA VAL A 105 3.73 -17.72 7.23
C VAL A 105 3.84 -18.09 8.71
N ASN A 106 2.83 -18.77 9.24
CA ASN A 106 2.97 -19.46 10.50
C ASN A 106 3.83 -20.71 10.25
N SER A 107 4.86 -20.88 11.08
CA SER A 107 5.78 -22.02 11.09
C SER A 107 5.07 -23.31 11.51
N GLY A 108 4.07 -23.76 10.75
CA GLY A 108 3.32 -24.99 10.97
C GLY A 108 3.00 -25.66 9.63
N PRO A 109 2.50 -26.91 9.64
CA PRO A 109 2.08 -27.57 8.40
C PRO A 109 1.08 -26.66 7.68
N ILE A 110 1.43 -26.20 6.47
CA ILE A 110 0.57 -25.37 5.64
C ILE A 110 -0.62 -26.23 5.26
N PRO A 111 -1.85 -25.97 5.79
CA PRO A 111 -3.02 -26.62 5.24
C PRO A 111 -3.13 -26.14 3.79
N LEU A 112 -3.04 -27.07 2.84
CA LEU A 112 -3.38 -26.81 1.44
C LEU A 112 -4.87 -26.40 1.41
N GLN A 113 -5.14 -25.12 1.61
CA GLN A 113 -6.44 -24.55 1.30
C GLN A 113 -6.51 -24.45 -0.24
N ILE A 114 -7.08 -25.46 -0.84
CA ILE A 114 -7.60 -25.40 -2.21
C ILE A 114 -8.86 -24.51 -2.14
N GLY A 115 -8.67 -23.25 -1.78
CA GLY A 115 -9.69 -22.22 -1.86
C GLY A 115 -9.55 -21.52 -3.21
N MET A 116 -10.65 -21.41 -3.96
CA MET A 116 -10.68 -20.54 -5.11
C MET A 116 -10.29 -19.13 -4.63
N PRO A 117 -9.33 -18.44 -5.28
CA PRO A 117 -8.98 -17.07 -4.90
C PRO A 117 -10.26 -16.22 -4.90
N SER A 118 -10.40 -15.38 -3.88
CA SER A 118 -11.54 -14.46 -3.78
C SER A 118 -11.64 -13.63 -5.07
N PRO A 119 -12.83 -13.52 -5.67
CA PRO A 119 -12.98 -12.81 -6.94
C PRO A 119 -12.61 -11.35 -6.77
N VAL A 120 -11.86 -10.80 -7.73
CA VAL A 120 -11.54 -9.38 -7.78
C VAL A 120 -12.79 -8.62 -8.22
N VAL A 121 -13.22 -7.64 -7.43
CA VAL A 121 -14.42 -6.84 -7.71
C VAL A 121 -14.03 -5.64 -8.57
N CYS A 122 -14.75 -5.41 -9.65
CA CYS A 122 -14.56 -4.22 -10.49
C CYS A 122 -14.86 -2.93 -9.68
N PRO A 123 -13.93 -1.97 -9.58
CA PRO A 123 -14.14 -0.74 -8.83
C PRO A 123 -15.17 0.19 -9.51
N HIS A 124 -15.44 0.02 -10.82
CA HIS A 124 -16.34 0.88 -11.57
C HIS A 124 -17.82 0.45 -11.48
N CYS A 125 -18.10 -0.87 -11.54
CA CYS A 125 -19.49 -1.37 -11.57
C CYS A 125 -19.83 -2.40 -10.49
N GLY A 126 -18.87 -2.80 -9.66
CA GLY A 126 -19.07 -3.78 -8.59
C GLY A 126 -19.21 -5.24 -9.05
N SER A 127 -19.03 -5.54 -10.33
CA SER A 127 -19.13 -6.90 -10.87
C SER A 127 -17.95 -7.76 -10.43
N THR A 128 -18.22 -9.02 -10.14
CA THR A 128 -17.18 -10.06 -9.91
C THR A 128 -16.77 -10.78 -11.19
N LYS A 129 -17.39 -10.45 -12.33
CA LYS A 129 -17.01 -11.01 -13.65
C LYS A 129 -15.80 -10.25 -14.18
N THR A 130 -14.64 -10.55 -13.65
CA THR A 130 -13.39 -9.88 -13.99
C THR A 130 -12.34 -10.88 -14.43
N GLN A 131 -11.48 -10.48 -15.34
CA GLN A 131 -10.42 -11.31 -15.91
C GLN A 131 -9.07 -10.58 -15.78
N LYS A 132 -8.06 -11.29 -15.27
CA LYS A 132 -6.69 -10.79 -15.25
C LYS A 132 -6.12 -10.78 -16.67
N ILE A 133 -5.64 -9.61 -17.10
CA ILE A 133 -4.97 -9.42 -18.39
C ILE A 133 -3.46 -9.59 -18.23
N SER A 134 -2.89 -8.97 -17.17
CA SER A 134 -1.47 -8.99 -16.91
C SER A 134 -1.18 -9.10 -15.41
N HIS A 135 -0.09 -9.78 -15.08
CA HIS A 135 0.41 -9.84 -13.70
C HIS A 135 0.96 -8.50 -13.21
N PHE A 136 1.35 -7.62 -14.12
CA PHE A 136 1.81 -6.27 -13.85
C PHE A 136 0.85 -5.26 -14.46
N GLY A 137 0.45 -4.26 -13.66
CA GLY A 137 -0.35 -3.11 -14.06
C GLY A 137 0.52 -1.89 -14.32
N SER A 138 0.04 -0.71 -13.92
CA SER A 138 0.78 0.55 -14.04
C SER A 138 2.06 0.56 -13.19
N THR A 139 2.09 -0.23 -12.10
CA THR A 139 3.25 -0.44 -11.23
C THR A 139 3.38 -1.91 -10.84
N SER A 140 4.53 -2.29 -10.27
CA SER A 140 4.81 -3.69 -9.91
C SER A 140 3.91 -4.24 -8.79
N CYS A 141 3.37 -3.39 -7.92
CA CYS A 141 2.43 -3.76 -6.86
C CYS A 141 0.99 -4.00 -7.36
N LYS A 142 0.71 -3.65 -8.62
CA LYS A 142 -0.61 -3.77 -9.24
C LYS A 142 -0.61 -4.80 -10.37
N ALA A 143 -1.77 -5.42 -10.61
CA ALA A 143 -2.04 -6.26 -11.78
C ALA A 143 -3.14 -5.61 -12.63
N LEU A 144 -3.12 -5.83 -13.93
CA LEU A 144 -4.13 -5.32 -14.84
C LEU A 144 -5.25 -6.32 -15.02
N TYR A 145 -6.47 -5.86 -14.84
CA TYR A 145 -7.72 -6.61 -15.02
C TYR A 145 -8.64 -5.91 -16.01
N ASN A 146 -9.57 -6.67 -16.58
CA ASN A 146 -10.69 -6.17 -17.36
C ASN A 146 -12.00 -6.68 -16.75
N CYS A 147 -12.99 -5.81 -16.67
CA CYS A 147 -14.34 -6.17 -16.29
C CYS A 147 -15.12 -6.69 -17.51
N GLN A 148 -15.70 -7.87 -17.40
CA GLN A 148 -16.53 -8.45 -18.48
C GLN A 148 -18.00 -7.98 -18.43
N ALA A 149 -18.36 -7.15 -17.46
CA ALA A 149 -19.70 -6.60 -17.35
C ALA A 149 -19.78 -5.15 -17.89
N CYS A 150 -18.85 -4.27 -17.51
CA CYS A 150 -18.79 -2.89 -18.01
C CYS A 150 -17.70 -2.67 -19.08
N PHE A 151 -16.86 -3.67 -19.34
CA PHE A 151 -15.75 -3.68 -20.31
C PHE A 151 -14.62 -2.69 -20.01
N GLU A 152 -14.58 -2.11 -18.81
CA GLU A 152 -13.53 -1.20 -18.39
C GLU A 152 -12.31 -1.98 -17.86
N PRO A 153 -11.08 -1.60 -18.29
CA PRO A 153 -9.87 -2.07 -17.65
C PRO A 153 -9.65 -1.33 -16.32
N PHE A 154 -9.00 -2.00 -15.37
CA PHE A 154 -8.64 -1.41 -14.08
C PHE A 154 -7.43 -2.08 -13.46
N ASP A 155 -6.72 -1.36 -12.59
CA ASP A 155 -5.65 -1.91 -11.78
C ASP A 155 -6.22 -2.62 -10.54
N TYR A 156 -5.61 -3.74 -10.18
CA TYR A 156 -5.86 -4.47 -8.94
C TYR A 156 -4.61 -4.42 -8.07
N PHE A 157 -4.73 -3.94 -6.84
CA PHE A 157 -3.65 -3.97 -5.87
C PHE A 157 -3.45 -5.41 -5.39
N LYS A 158 -2.29 -6.00 -5.70
CA LYS A 158 -2.00 -7.41 -5.40
C LYS A 158 -1.88 -7.65 -3.90
N VAL A 159 -2.27 -8.85 -3.45
CA VAL A 159 -2.06 -9.30 -2.07
C VAL A 159 -0.57 -9.63 -1.88
N HIS A 160 0.03 -9.09 -0.81
CA HIS A 160 1.40 -9.31 -0.37
C HIS A 160 1.44 -9.74 1.09
#